data_7c805859339332f326073299f390f0c0
#
_entry.id   7c805859339332f326073299f390f0c0
#
_cell.length_a   1.000
_cell.length_b   1.000
_cell.length_c   1.000
_cell.angle_alpha   90.00
_cell.angle_beta   90.00
_cell.angle_gamma   90.00
#
_symmetry.space_group_name_H-M   'P 1'
#
loop_
_entity.id
_entity.type
_entity.pdbx_description
1 polymer ?
#
loop_
_entity_poly.entity_id
_entity_poly.type
_entity_poly.pdbx_seq_one_letter_code
_entity_poly.pdbx_strand_id
1 'polypeptide(L)'
;MSSTTPAPPLSLKQVLICGAMIVTLSMGIRHGFGLWLQPITQEQGWTRQTFSLAIAIQNLSWGVMGVFAGMLADKLGAFRVLLIGAACYALGLAGMALSPTPLLFALTAGVLIGAAQAGTTYAVIYGVIGRQIPVERRSWAMGVAAAAGSFGQFLMVPIEGQLIARLGWHTALLALAAVVLLIVPLAFGLREPARVTTLGARREQSIVQAVIEAFRYPSFGLLMAGYFVCGFQVVFIGVHMPSYLKDKGLSPEVASYALALIGLFNVFGSYAAGTLGQRLSKRKILASIYFGRAIAISLFLIVPLSPLSVYVFAAVIGFLWLSTVPATNALIAQIFGVAHLSMLSGFVFLGHQVGSFLGVWLGGFLYDRTGSYDIVWYIAIALGVMAALVNLPVKEGAIARPAPQPQSA
;
A
#
# COMPACT_ATOMS: atom_id res chain seq x y z
N MET A 1 11.72 34.01 32.95
CA MET A 1 11.89 33.55 31.56
C MET A 1 12.68 32.26 31.59
N SER A 2 12.02 31.10 31.57
CA SER A 2 12.69 29.81 31.53
C SER A 2 13.16 29.57 30.09
N SER A 3 14.44 29.52 29.87
CA SER A 3 15.08 29.11 28.62
C SER A 3 14.79 27.63 28.39
N THR A 4 13.70 27.32 27.70
CA THR A 4 13.48 25.96 27.21
C THR A 4 14.46 25.67 26.11
N THR A 5 15.56 25.00 26.43
CA THR A 5 16.48 24.40 25.46
C THR A 5 15.66 23.57 24.49
N PRO A 6 15.78 23.76 23.16
CA PRO A 6 15.07 22.92 22.20
C PRO A 6 15.42 21.45 22.43
N ALA A 7 14.43 20.59 22.50
CA ALA A 7 14.66 19.16 22.64
C ALA A 7 15.55 18.67 21.48
N PRO A 8 16.51 17.77 21.73
CA PRO A 8 17.43 17.30 20.70
C PRO A 8 16.65 16.58 19.56
N PRO A 9 17.13 16.69 18.31
CA PRO A 9 16.52 16.00 17.19
C PRO A 9 16.52 14.48 17.41
N LEU A 10 15.51 13.78 16.86
CA LEU A 10 15.42 12.33 16.93
C LEU A 10 16.64 11.68 16.26
N SER A 11 17.20 10.65 16.89
CA SER A 11 18.32 9.93 16.29
C SER A 11 17.87 9.13 15.07
N LEU A 12 18.75 8.98 14.05
CA LEU A 12 18.50 8.15 12.87
C LEU A 12 18.05 6.73 13.25
N LYS A 13 18.75 6.11 14.21
CA LYS A 13 18.43 4.75 14.68
C LYS A 13 17.02 4.68 15.27
N GLN A 14 16.64 5.64 16.11
CA GLN A 14 15.32 5.70 16.71
C GLN A 14 14.21 5.84 15.68
N VAL A 15 14.34 6.77 14.73
CA VAL A 15 13.37 6.96 13.64
C VAL A 15 13.22 5.71 12.79
N LEU A 16 14.33 5.08 12.44
CA LEU A 16 14.31 3.86 11.62
C LEU A 16 13.70 2.67 12.36
N ILE A 17 14.13 2.39 13.59
CA ILE A 17 13.62 1.24 14.35
C ILE A 17 12.12 1.40 14.61
N CYS A 18 11.71 2.51 15.21
CA CYS A 18 10.31 2.74 15.55
C CYS A 18 9.43 2.83 14.29
N GLY A 19 9.89 3.57 13.27
CA GLY A 19 9.16 3.69 12.01
C GLY A 19 9.03 2.38 11.26
N ALA A 20 10.11 1.60 11.15
CA ALA A 20 10.10 0.29 10.51
C ALA A 20 9.18 -0.69 11.25
N MET A 21 9.23 -0.75 12.58
CA MET A 21 8.36 -1.64 13.37
C MET A 21 6.88 -1.25 13.26
N ILE A 22 6.54 0.04 13.23
CA ILE A 22 5.17 0.50 13.02
C ILE A 22 4.67 0.05 11.65
N VAL A 23 5.46 0.26 10.60
CA VAL A 23 5.10 -0.15 9.23
C VAL A 23 5.01 -1.67 9.12
N THR A 24 5.93 -2.41 9.74
CA THR A 24 5.90 -3.90 9.81
C THR A 24 4.58 -4.39 10.40
N LEU A 25 4.16 -3.86 11.54
CA LEU A 25 2.90 -4.25 12.19
C LEU A 25 1.69 -3.85 11.33
N SER A 26 1.61 -2.58 10.93
CA SER A 26 0.45 -2.06 10.23
C SER A 26 0.25 -2.73 8.85
N MET A 27 1.32 -2.82 8.05
CA MET A 27 1.27 -3.44 6.73
C MET A 27 1.23 -4.97 6.80
N GLY A 28 1.88 -5.55 7.80
CA GLY A 28 1.85 -6.99 8.02
C GLY A 28 0.42 -7.48 8.24
N ILE A 29 -0.30 -6.93 9.21
CA ILE A 29 -1.69 -7.26 9.51
C ILE A 29 -2.59 -7.04 8.27
N ARG A 30 -2.37 -5.95 7.53
CA ARG A 30 -3.14 -5.66 6.32
C ARG A 30 -3.04 -6.75 5.25
N HIS A 31 -1.85 -7.30 5.03
CA HIS A 31 -1.63 -8.27 3.95
C HIS A 31 -2.21 -9.66 4.24
N GLY A 32 -2.60 -9.94 5.47
CA GLY A 32 -3.28 -11.16 5.85
C GLY A 32 -4.80 -11.16 5.62
N PHE A 33 -5.42 -10.03 5.23
CA PHE A 33 -6.89 -9.95 5.13
C PHE A 33 -7.53 -11.00 4.23
N GLY A 34 -6.83 -11.53 3.24
CA GLY A 34 -7.32 -12.63 2.41
C GLY A 34 -7.55 -13.94 3.16
N LEU A 35 -6.82 -14.18 4.26
CA LEU A 35 -6.98 -15.38 5.10
C LEU A 35 -8.30 -15.37 5.90
N TRP A 36 -8.86 -14.19 6.15
CA TRP A 36 -10.07 -13.98 6.95
C TRP A 36 -11.36 -14.15 6.14
N LEU A 37 -11.30 -14.08 4.80
CA LEU A 37 -12.48 -14.07 3.93
C LEU A 37 -13.37 -15.29 4.19
N GLN A 38 -12.84 -16.51 4.04
CA GLN A 38 -13.65 -17.72 4.17
C GLN A 38 -14.09 -17.99 5.62
N PRO A 39 -13.21 -17.92 6.63
CA PRO A 39 -13.64 -18.15 8.02
C PRO A 39 -14.81 -17.26 8.43
N ILE A 40 -14.73 -15.95 8.12
CA ILE A 40 -15.78 -15.00 8.49
C ILE A 40 -17.06 -15.24 7.69
N THR A 41 -16.96 -15.37 6.35
CA THR A 41 -18.15 -15.52 5.52
C THR A 41 -18.89 -16.83 5.78
N GLN A 42 -18.17 -17.91 6.02
CA GLN A 42 -18.76 -19.22 6.32
C GLN A 42 -19.49 -19.24 7.66
N GLU A 43 -18.89 -18.68 8.71
CA GLU A 43 -19.51 -18.68 10.05
C GLU A 43 -20.67 -17.70 10.15
N GLN A 44 -20.56 -16.52 9.54
CA GLN A 44 -21.60 -15.49 9.54
C GLN A 44 -22.72 -15.75 8.52
N GLY A 45 -22.57 -16.73 7.63
CA GLY A 45 -23.51 -16.95 6.53
C GLY A 45 -23.52 -15.82 5.49
N TRP A 46 -22.42 -15.07 5.36
CA TRP A 46 -22.31 -13.96 4.43
C TRP A 46 -21.72 -14.39 3.08
N THR A 47 -22.03 -13.61 2.05
CA THR A 47 -21.42 -13.79 0.73
C THR A 47 -19.99 -13.30 0.69
N ARG A 48 -19.20 -13.76 -0.28
CA ARG A 48 -17.83 -13.24 -0.52
C ARG A 48 -17.87 -11.78 -0.93
N GLN A 49 -18.92 -11.35 -1.64
CA GLN A 49 -19.14 -9.96 -2.00
C GLN A 49 -19.25 -9.06 -0.75
N THR A 50 -19.93 -9.50 0.30
CA THR A 50 -20.07 -8.75 1.56
C THR A 50 -18.71 -8.44 2.18
N PHE A 51 -17.86 -9.44 2.32
CA PHE A 51 -16.50 -9.26 2.82
C PHE A 51 -15.67 -8.38 1.88
N SER A 52 -15.70 -8.68 0.59
CA SER A 52 -14.92 -8.01 -0.43
C SER A 52 -15.28 -6.53 -0.55
N LEU A 53 -16.57 -6.18 -0.40
CA LEU A 53 -17.01 -4.78 -0.39
C LEU A 53 -16.41 -4.02 0.81
N ALA A 54 -16.36 -4.62 1.99
CA ALA A 54 -15.73 -4.00 3.16
C ALA A 54 -14.23 -3.72 2.90
N ILE A 55 -13.50 -4.70 2.34
CA ILE A 55 -12.08 -4.51 2.01
C ILE A 55 -11.89 -3.55 0.83
N ALA A 56 -12.83 -3.49 -0.10
CA ALA A 56 -12.84 -2.48 -1.17
C ALA A 56 -12.96 -1.06 -0.59
N ILE A 57 -13.93 -0.85 0.31
CA ILE A 57 -14.10 0.40 1.05
C ILE A 57 -12.84 0.73 1.86
N GLN A 58 -12.20 -0.26 2.48
CA GLN A 58 -10.94 -0.07 3.23
C GLN A 58 -9.85 0.56 2.37
N ASN A 59 -9.63 0.03 1.17
CA ASN A 59 -8.63 0.56 0.26
C ASN A 59 -8.95 2.00 -0.17
N LEU A 60 -10.20 2.28 -0.51
CA LEU A 60 -10.63 3.63 -0.89
C LEU A 60 -10.50 4.60 0.28
N SER A 61 -10.95 4.20 1.48
CA SER A 61 -10.80 4.97 2.71
C SER A 61 -9.33 5.29 3.01
N TRP A 62 -8.43 4.30 2.86
CA TRP A 62 -7.00 4.51 3.02
C TRP A 62 -6.46 5.56 2.02
N GLY A 63 -6.84 5.46 0.74
CA GLY A 63 -6.42 6.42 -0.29
C GLY A 63 -6.87 7.85 0.01
N VAL A 64 -8.14 8.04 0.31
CA VAL A 64 -8.73 9.34 0.62
C VAL A 64 -8.16 9.91 1.93
N MET A 65 -8.19 9.11 2.99
CA MET A 65 -7.72 9.55 4.31
C MET A 65 -6.20 9.76 4.38
N GLY A 66 -5.43 9.15 3.46
CA GLY A 66 -3.98 9.34 3.37
C GLY A 66 -3.58 10.80 3.17
N VAL A 67 -4.37 11.55 2.37
CA VAL A 67 -4.16 12.99 2.17
C VAL A 67 -4.37 13.76 3.47
N PHE A 68 -5.45 13.45 4.20
CA PHE A 68 -5.78 14.12 5.47
C PHE A 68 -4.81 13.72 6.59
N ALA A 69 -4.39 12.45 6.66
CA ALA A 69 -3.43 11.98 7.65
C ALA A 69 -2.07 12.70 7.51
N GLY A 70 -1.59 12.89 6.28
CA GLY A 70 -0.38 13.67 6.01
C GLY A 70 -0.50 15.12 6.48
N MET A 71 -1.59 15.81 6.13
CA MET A 71 -1.86 17.18 6.58
C MET A 71 -2.00 17.28 8.10
N LEU A 72 -2.64 16.30 8.72
CA LEU A 72 -2.83 16.25 10.16
C LEU A 72 -1.49 16.01 10.88
N ALA A 73 -0.64 15.13 10.35
CA ALA A 73 0.71 14.90 10.84
C ALA A 73 1.59 16.15 10.73
N ASP A 74 1.36 16.95 9.69
CA ASP A 74 2.03 18.24 9.54
C ASP A 74 1.57 19.30 10.55
N LYS A 75 0.31 19.31 10.92
CA LYS A 75 -0.25 20.27 11.89
C LYS A 75 -0.09 19.83 13.34
N LEU A 76 -0.45 18.59 13.66
CA LEU A 76 -0.50 18.07 15.05
C LEU A 76 0.75 17.30 15.46
N GLY A 77 1.66 17.02 14.51
CA GLY A 77 2.82 16.13 14.67
C GLY A 77 2.47 14.66 14.45
N ALA A 78 3.45 13.90 13.97
CA ALA A 78 3.28 12.48 13.64
C ALA A 78 2.83 11.64 14.86
N PHE A 79 3.33 11.94 16.04
CA PHE A 79 3.01 11.21 17.28
C PHE A 79 1.49 11.09 17.51
N ARG A 80 0.76 12.23 17.45
CA ARG A 80 -0.69 12.23 17.68
C ARG A 80 -1.46 11.47 16.62
N VAL A 81 -1.03 11.57 15.35
CA VAL A 81 -1.66 10.86 14.24
C VAL A 81 -1.44 9.35 14.38
N LEU A 82 -0.25 8.91 14.79
CA LEU A 82 0.04 7.51 15.07
C LEU A 82 -0.81 6.96 16.23
N LEU A 83 -1.01 7.73 17.30
CA LEU A 83 -1.88 7.32 18.41
C LEU A 83 -3.33 7.15 17.98
N ILE A 84 -3.87 8.13 17.25
CA ILE A 84 -5.23 8.07 16.71
C ILE A 84 -5.35 6.88 15.75
N GLY A 85 -4.38 6.72 14.86
CA GLY A 85 -4.33 5.60 13.92
C GLY A 85 -4.29 4.24 14.61
N ALA A 86 -3.44 4.08 15.64
CA ALA A 86 -3.36 2.84 16.41
C ALA A 86 -4.67 2.52 17.14
N ALA A 87 -5.31 3.51 17.76
CA ALA A 87 -6.60 3.35 18.43
C ALA A 87 -7.69 2.97 17.42
N CYS A 88 -7.78 3.68 16.29
CA CYS A 88 -8.73 3.35 15.22
C CYS A 88 -8.47 1.94 14.64
N TYR A 89 -7.21 1.53 14.51
CA TYR A 89 -6.87 0.20 13.99
C TYR A 89 -7.31 -0.90 14.98
N ALA A 90 -6.99 -0.74 16.26
CA ALA A 90 -7.40 -1.68 17.30
C ALA A 90 -8.94 -1.78 17.41
N LEU A 91 -9.63 -0.63 17.44
CA LEU A 91 -11.09 -0.58 17.42
C LEU A 91 -11.69 -1.17 16.14
N GLY A 92 -11.05 -0.96 15.00
CA GLY A 92 -11.45 -1.53 13.72
C GLY A 92 -11.35 -3.05 13.71
N LEU A 93 -10.25 -3.62 14.17
CA LEU A 93 -10.05 -5.07 14.28
C LEU A 93 -11.00 -5.70 15.30
N ALA A 94 -11.16 -5.09 16.47
CA ALA A 94 -12.11 -5.54 17.47
C ALA A 94 -13.56 -5.43 16.96
N GLY A 95 -13.89 -4.31 16.31
CA GLY A 95 -15.19 -4.13 15.68
C GLY A 95 -15.46 -5.14 14.55
N MET A 96 -14.46 -5.46 13.74
CA MET A 96 -14.53 -6.50 12.72
C MET A 96 -14.86 -7.88 13.35
N ALA A 97 -14.21 -8.21 14.49
CA ALA A 97 -14.48 -9.43 15.22
C ALA A 97 -15.91 -9.48 15.79
N LEU A 98 -16.42 -8.34 16.27
CA LEU A 98 -17.69 -8.25 17.00
C LEU A 98 -18.88 -7.83 16.11
N SER A 99 -18.68 -7.68 14.79
CA SER A 99 -19.74 -7.19 13.89
C SER A 99 -20.81 -8.23 13.60
N PRO A 100 -22.06 -8.07 14.06
CA PRO A 100 -23.15 -8.98 13.78
C PRO A 100 -23.83 -8.70 12.43
N THR A 101 -23.50 -7.60 11.75
CA THR A 101 -24.15 -7.19 10.51
C THR A 101 -23.13 -6.77 9.44
N PRO A 102 -23.45 -6.99 8.15
CA PRO A 102 -22.59 -6.53 7.04
C PRO A 102 -22.28 -5.03 7.07
N LEU A 103 -23.23 -4.19 7.50
CA LEU A 103 -23.01 -2.73 7.57
C LEU A 103 -21.98 -2.39 8.65
N LEU A 104 -22.09 -2.96 9.85
CA LEU A 104 -21.12 -2.69 10.91
C LEU A 104 -19.74 -3.23 10.54
N PHE A 105 -19.69 -4.38 9.87
CA PHE A 105 -18.44 -4.93 9.32
C PHE A 105 -17.83 -3.99 8.28
N ALA A 106 -18.62 -3.43 7.36
CA ALA A 106 -18.13 -2.47 6.37
C ALA A 106 -17.63 -1.16 7.03
N LEU A 107 -18.27 -0.70 8.10
CA LEU A 107 -17.82 0.48 8.83
C LEU A 107 -16.51 0.22 9.62
N THR A 108 -16.38 -0.92 10.26
CA THR A 108 -15.19 -1.27 11.06
C THR A 108 -14.03 -1.74 10.20
N ALA A 109 -14.21 -2.79 9.40
CA ALA A 109 -13.18 -3.34 8.51
C ALA A 109 -12.89 -2.41 7.32
N GLY A 110 -13.91 -1.71 6.82
CA GLY A 110 -13.77 -0.81 5.67
C GLY A 110 -13.29 0.60 6.08
N VAL A 111 -14.19 1.37 6.66
CA VAL A 111 -13.92 2.80 6.91
C VAL A 111 -12.87 3.00 7.99
N LEU A 112 -13.06 2.37 9.15
CA LEU A 112 -12.23 2.63 10.33
C LEU A 112 -10.81 2.09 10.16
N ILE A 113 -10.64 0.84 9.69
CA ILE A 113 -9.31 0.28 9.42
C ILE A 113 -8.63 1.02 8.25
N GLY A 114 -9.37 1.38 7.19
CA GLY A 114 -8.80 2.17 6.09
C GLY A 114 -8.26 3.53 6.55
N ALA A 115 -9.02 4.26 7.38
CA ALA A 115 -8.56 5.50 7.98
C ALA A 115 -7.37 5.29 8.93
N ALA A 116 -7.38 4.21 9.72
CA ALA A 116 -6.27 3.84 10.59
C ALA A 116 -4.97 3.57 9.82
N GLN A 117 -5.05 2.86 8.70
CA GLN A 117 -3.90 2.60 7.82
C GLN A 117 -3.30 3.90 7.27
N ALA A 118 -4.12 4.88 6.93
CA ALA A 118 -3.63 6.20 6.52
C ALA A 118 -2.75 6.86 7.60
N GLY A 119 -3.11 6.69 8.88
CA GLY A 119 -2.38 7.24 10.03
C GLY A 119 -1.18 6.42 10.52
N THR A 120 -1.07 5.15 10.14
CA THR A 120 -0.05 4.22 10.68
C THR A 120 0.90 3.64 9.64
N THR A 121 0.85 4.13 8.39
CA THR A 121 1.70 3.63 7.31
C THR A 121 2.66 4.68 6.76
N TYR A 122 3.08 4.50 5.52
CA TYR A 122 4.16 5.24 4.87
C TYR A 122 4.01 6.76 4.92
N ALA A 123 2.80 7.31 4.74
CA ALA A 123 2.60 8.75 4.64
C ALA A 123 3.12 9.49 5.88
N VAL A 124 2.79 9.00 7.07
CA VAL A 124 3.22 9.58 8.33
C VAL A 124 4.71 9.33 8.60
N ILE A 125 5.17 8.09 8.39
CA ILE A 125 6.56 7.70 8.64
C ILE A 125 7.53 8.42 7.70
N TYR A 126 7.19 8.53 6.40
CA TYR A 126 7.99 9.29 5.43
C TYR A 126 8.01 10.79 5.77
N GLY A 127 6.93 11.31 6.31
CA GLY A 127 6.90 12.68 6.83
C GLY A 127 7.93 12.91 7.94
N VAL A 128 8.01 12.00 8.92
CA VAL A 128 9.02 12.06 10.00
C VAL A 128 10.43 11.91 9.42
N ILE A 129 10.67 10.93 8.54
CA ILE A 129 11.98 10.74 7.89
C ILE A 129 12.39 12.00 7.12
N GLY A 130 11.47 12.57 6.36
CA GLY A 130 11.74 13.80 5.59
C GLY A 130 12.13 15.00 6.43
N ARG A 131 11.63 15.08 7.67
CA ARG A 131 11.90 16.19 8.59
C ARG A 131 13.10 15.97 9.51
N GLN A 132 13.33 14.72 9.94
CA GLN A 132 14.31 14.40 10.97
C GLN A 132 15.62 13.84 10.44
N ILE A 133 15.63 13.35 9.18
CA ILE A 133 16.81 12.69 8.60
C ILE A 133 17.50 13.64 7.60
N PRO A 134 18.84 13.74 7.64
CA PRO A 134 19.63 14.50 6.65
C PRO A 134 19.32 14.10 5.21
N VAL A 135 19.35 15.05 4.28
CA VAL A 135 18.92 14.88 2.88
C VAL A 135 19.64 13.69 2.21
N GLU A 136 20.94 13.52 2.51
CA GLU A 136 21.80 12.47 1.94
C GLU A 136 21.33 11.05 2.31
N ARG A 137 20.64 10.88 3.44
CA ARG A 137 20.20 9.59 3.96
C ARG A 137 18.69 9.36 3.87
N ARG A 138 17.91 10.37 3.47
CA ARG A 138 16.43 10.27 3.42
C ARG A 138 15.95 9.18 2.50
N SER A 139 16.49 9.09 1.29
CA SER A 139 16.08 8.08 0.30
C SER A 139 16.34 6.66 0.82
N TRP A 140 17.51 6.44 1.42
CA TRP A 140 17.84 5.16 2.04
C TRP A 140 16.91 4.84 3.22
N ALA A 141 16.62 5.80 4.09
CA ALA A 141 15.73 5.62 5.23
C ALA A 141 14.29 5.29 4.82
N MET A 142 13.79 5.95 3.76
CA MET A 142 12.48 5.64 3.16
C MET A 142 12.47 4.24 2.55
N GLY A 143 13.57 3.82 1.91
CA GLY A 143 13.75 2.46 1.39
C GLY A 143 13.70 1.40 2.49
N VAL A 144 14.35 1.65 3.63
CA VAL A 144 14.28 0.76 4.82
C VAL A 144 12.84 0.64 5.33
N ALA A 145 12.12 1.75 5.46
CA ALA A 145 10.72 1.73 5.88
C ALA A 145 9.80 1.00 4.87
N ALA A 146 10.06 1.14 3.57
CA ALA A 146 9.33 0.40 2.54
C ALA A 146 9.59 -1.11 2.62
N ALA A 147 10.85 -1.50 2.79
CA ALA A 147 11.24 -2.91 2.98
C ALA A 147 10.62 -3.51 4.25
N ALA A 148 10.49 -2.72 5.31
CA ALA A 148 9.85 -3.15 6.56
C ALA A 148 8.37 -3.53 6.36
N GLY A 149 7.64 -2.84 5.48
CA GLY A 149 6.27 -3.23 5.15
C GLY A 149 6.18 -4.59 4.44
N SER A 150 7.08 -4.86 3.50
CA SER A 150 7.18 -6.17 2.83
C SER A 150 7.63 -7.27 3.79
N PHE A 151 8.58 -6.96 4.68
CA PHE A 151 8.98 -7.86 5.74
C PHE A 151 7.82 -8.13 6.71
N GLY A 152 7.00 -7.10 7.01
CA GLY A 152 5.77 -7.25 7.77
C GLY A 152 4.81 -8.27 7.16
N GLN A 153 4.60 -8.22 5.85
CA GLN A 153 3.80 -9.22 5.14
C GLN A 153 4.39 -10.63 5.29
N PHE A 154 5.70 -10.78 5.08
CA PHE A 154 6.39 -12.06 5.22
C PHE A 154 6.24 -12.64 6.64
N LEU A 155 6.37 -11.80 7.66
CA LEU A 155 6.34 -12.23 9.06
C LEU A 155 4.92 -12.46 9.58
N MET A 156 4.01 -11.49 9.37
CA MET A 156 2.70 -11.47 10.03
C MET A 156 1.70 -12.42 9.40
N VAL A 157 1.73 -12.61 8.08
CA VAL A 157 0.72 -13.45 7.40
C VAL A 157 0.76 -14.91 7.87
N PRO A 158 1.92 -15.57 8.01
CA PRO A 158 1.97 -16.91 8.64
C PRO A 158 1.50 -16.92 10.10
N ILE A 159 1.81 -15.87 10.86
CA ILE A 159 1.34 -15.71 12.25
C ILE A 159 -0.19 -15.63 12.27
N GLU A 160 -0.79 -14.81 11.41
CA GLU A 160 -2.24 -14.72 11.28
C GLU A 160 -2.89 -16.05 10.90
N GLY A 161 -2.33 -16.77 9.93
CA GLY A 161 -2.77 -18.11 9.56
C GLY A 161 -2.77 -19.08 10.75
N GLN A 162 -1.70 -19.08 11.56
CA GLN A 162 -1.59 -19.89 12.76
C GLN A 162 -2.58 -19.45 13.87
N LEU A 163 -2.77 -18.14 14.04
CA LEU A 163 -3.75 -17.64 15.01
C LEU A 163 -5.17 -18.05 14.63
N ILE A 164 -5.55 -17.93 13.34
CA ILE A 164 -6.85 -18.38 12.84
C ILE A 164 -7.03 -19.89 13.08
N ALA A 165 -6.01 -20.69 12.75
CA ALA A 165 -6.09 -22.14 12.88
C ALA A 165 -6.22 -22.63 14.33
N ARG A 166 -5.54 -21.94 15.29
CA ARG A 166 -5.52 -22.37 16.70
C ARG A 166 -6.61 -21.73 17.57
N LEU A 167 -6.96 -20.48 17.32
CA LEU A 167 -7.86 -19.69 18.19
C LEU A 167 -9.21 -19.42 17.54
N GLY A 168 -9.38 -19.74 16.26
CA GLY A 168 -10.50 -19.28 15.46
C GLY A 168 -10.36 -17.80 15.06
N TRP A 169 -11.10 -17.39 14.04
CA TRP A 169 -10.98 -16.05 13.45
C TRP A 169 -11.34 -14.93 14.45
N HIS A 170 -12.36 -15.13 15.25
CA HIS A 170 -12.86 -14.13 16.21
C HIS A 170 -11.78 -13.75 17.25
N THR A 171 -11.25 -14.77 17.95
CA THR A 171 -10.21 -14.55 18.98
C THR A 171 -8.91 -14.06 18.36
N ALA A 172 -8.56 -14.52 17.16
CA ALA A 172 -7.37 -14.09 16.44
C ALA A 172 -7.43 -12.61 16.07
N LEU A 173 -8.59 -12.07 15.64
CA LEU A 173 -8.77 -10.64 15.40
C LEU A 173 -8.63 -9.81 16.67
N LEU A 174 -9.18 -10.28 17.79
CA LEU A 174 -9.03 -9.60 19.08
C LEU A 174 -7.56 -9.61 19.55
N ALA A 175 -6.85 -10.70 19.31
CA ALA A 175 -5.40 -10.75 19.58
C ALA A 175 -4.62 -9.75 18.72
N LEU A 176 -4.94 -9.65 17.43
CA LEU A 176 -4.31 -8.64 16.56
C LEU A 176 -4.70 -7.21 16.96
N ALA A 177 -5.92 -6.98 17.45
CA ALA A 177 -6.31 -5.69 18.00
C ALA A 177 -5.46 -5.29 19.22
N ALA A 178 -5.06 -6.25 20.05
CA ALA A 178 -4.11 -6.00 21.13
C ALA A 178 -2.68 -5.79 20.61
N VAL A 179 -2.23 -6.59 19.63
CA VAL A 179 -0.89 -6.48 19.04
C VAL A 179 -0.68 -5.13 18.34
N VAL A 180 -1.69 -4.62 17.61
CA VAL A 180 -1.54 -3.33 16.92
C VAL A 180 -1.36 -2.16 17.88
N LEU A 181 -1.78 -2.27 19.13
CA LEU A 181 -1.53 -1.26 20.17
C LEU A 181 -0.04 -1.11 20.53
N LEU A 182 0.82 -2.05 20.12
CA LEU A 182 2.28 -1.88 20.19
C LEU A 182 2.78 -0.69 19.37
N ILE A 183 1.98 -0.19 18.42
CA ILE A 183 2.25 1.09 17.75
C ILE A 183 2.31 2.25 18.75
N VAL A 184 1.55 2.20 19.85
CA VAL A 184 1.51 3.27 20.85
C VAL A 184 2.91 3.51 21.49
N PRO A 185 3.56 2.52 22.13
CA PRO A 185 4.91 2.72 22.67
C PRO A 185 5.93 3.08 21.58
N LEU A 186 5.83 2.52 20.37
CA LEU A 186 6.71 2.86 19.25
C LEU A 186 6.54 4.32 18.78
N ALA A 187 5.32 4.85 18.84
CA ALA A 187 5.02 6.23 18.49
C ALA A 187 5.72 7.24 19.40
N PHE A 188 5.96 6.92 20.68
CA PHE A 188 6.76 7.78 21.57
C PHE A 188 8.19 7.98 21.05
N GLY A 189 8.75 6.96 20.39
CA GLY A 189 10.06 7.06 19.73
C GLY A 189 10.06 7.98 18.49
N LEU A 190 8.89 8.36 17.98
CA LEU A 190 8.71 9.29 16.86
C LEU A 190 8.11 10.63 17.28
N ARG A 191 8.13 10.95 18.58
CA ARG A 191 7.64 12.23 19.11
C ARG A 191 8.61 13.35 18.75
N GLU A 192 8.27 14.10 17.71
CA GLU A 192 9.07 15.22 17.23
C GLU A 192 9.08 16.37 18.25
N PRO A 193 10.21 17.12 18.38
CA PRO A 193 10.27 18.37 19.13
C PRO A 193 9.25 19.38 18.61
N ALA A 194 8.84 20.33 19.47
CA ALA A 194 7.95 21.41 19.05
C ALA A 194 8.54 22.17 17.85
N ARG A 195 7.75 22.32 16.79
CA ARG A 195 8.20 22.97 15.55
C ARG A 195 8.44 24.46 15.74
N VAL A 196 9.62 24.92 15.41
CA VAL A 196 9.84 26.30 14.99
C VAL A 196 9.38 26.38 13.53
N THR A 197 8.30 27.10 13.26
CA THR A 197 7.78 27.31 11.90
C THR A 197 8.76 28.22 11.16
N THR A 198 9.76 27.65 10.49
CA THR A 198 10.48 28.38 9.45
C THR A 198 9.51 28.52 8.29
N LEU A 199 9.08 29.75 8.02
CA LEU A 199 8.33 30.13 6.84
C LEU A 199 9.11 29.62 5.62
N GLY A 200 8.57 28.56 4.98
CA GLY A 200 9.26 27.88 3.89
C GLY A 200 9.50 28.77 2.69
N ALA A 201 10.56 28.49 1.96
CA ALA A 201 10.89 29.13 0.70
C ALA A 201 9.64 29.18 -0.21
N ARG A 202 9.38 30.35 -0.79
CA ARG A 202 8.25 30.61 -1.69
C ARG A 202 8.29 29.59 -2.82
N ARG A 203 7.27 28.74 -2.94
CA ARG A 203 7.18 27.78 -4.04
C ARG A 203 6.94 28.55 -5.32
N GLU A 204 7.76 28.32 -6.33
CA GLU A 204 7.67 28.98 -7.65
C GLU A 204 6.34 28.71 -8.37
N GLN A 205 5.63 27.62 -8.03
CA GLN A 205 4.36 27.21 -8.61
C GLN A 205 3.33 26.92 -7.52
N SER A 206 2.08 27.39 -7.71
CA SER A 206 0.98 27.07 -6.79
C SER A 206 0.56 25.61 -6.90
N ILE A 207 -0.05 25.07 -5.83
CA ILE A 207 -0.60 23.70 -5.80
C ILE A 207 -1.60 23.48 -6.94
N VAL A 208 -2.50 24.44 -7.14
CA VAL A 208 -3.56 24.36 -8.18
C VAL A 208 -2.94 24.30 -9.58
N GLN A 209 -1.93 25.14 -9.84
CA GLN A 209 -1.23 25.15 -11.13
C GLN A 209 -0.51 23.80 -11.36
N ALA A 210 0.16 23.24 -10.35
CA ALA A 210 0.83 21.95 -10.47
C ALA A 210 -0.14 20.80 -10.77
N VAL A 211 -1.33 20.80 -10.14
CA VAL A 211 -2.38 19.82 -10.41
C VAL A 211 -2.91 19.96 -11.84
N ILE A 212 -3.26 21.19 -12.26
CA ILE A 212 -3.76 21.43 -13.62
C ILE A 212 -2.70 21.02 -14.67
N GLU A 213 -1.43 21.39 -14.46
CA GLU A 213 -0.32 21.01 -15.34
C GLU A 213 -0.21 19.49 -15.45
N ALA A 214 -0.24 18.77 -14.32
CA ALA A 214 -0.11 17.32 -14.31
C ALA A 214 -1.28 16.64 -15.04
N PHE A 215 -2.53 17.01 -14.75
CA PHE A 215 -3.70 16.39 -15.39
C PHE A 215 -3.84 16.75 -16.87
N ARG A 216 -3.27 17.87 -17.33
CA ARG A 216 -3.18 18.21 -18.75
C ARG A 216 -2.06 17.46 -19.49
N TYR A 217 -1.09 16.88 -18.76
CA TYR A 217 0.02 16.17 -19.38
C TYR A 217 -0.31 14.69 -19.57
N PRO A 218 -0.41 14.19 -20.82
CA PRO A 218 -0.92 12.83 -21.10
C PRO A 218 -0.17 11.73 -20.35
N SER A 219 1.16 11.86 -20.17
CA SER A 219 1.95 10.88 -19.43
C SER A 219 1.49 10.68 -17.99
N PHE A 220 0.92 11.71 -17.35
CA PHE A 220 0.40 11.58 -15.99
C PHE A 220 -0.84 10.66 -15.94
N GLY A 221 -1.77 10.84 -16.89
CA GLY A 221 -2.94 9.97 -17.02
C GLY A 221 -2.55 8.51 -17.34
N LEU A 222 -1.54 8.31 -18.19
CA LEU A 222 -1.02 6.97 -18.51
C LEU A 222 -0.38 6.30 -17.29
N LEU A 223 0.38 7.04 -16.48
CA LEU A 223 0.94 6.54 -15.21
C LEU A 223 -0.16 6.19 -14.21
N MET A 224 -1.20 7.02 -14.09
CA MET A 224 -2.37 6.73 -13.25
C MET A 224 -3.08 5.46 -13.71
N ALA A 225 -3.30 5.28 -15.02
CA ALA A 225 -3.92 4.08 -15.59
C ALA A 225 -3.09 2.81 -15.31
N GLY A 226 -1.77 2.87 -15.50
CA GLY A 226 -0.89 1.76 -15.14
C GLY A 226 -0.95 1.43 -13.64
N TYR A 227 -0.92 2.45 -12.79
CA TYR A 227 -0.93 2.26 -11.34
C TYR A 227 -2.30 1.79 -10.81
N PHE A 228 -3.39 2.16 -11.47
CA PHE A 228 -4.71 1.58 -11.26
C PHE A 228 -4.69 0.06 -11.44
N VAL A 229 -4.08 -0.43 -12.52
CA VAL A 229 -3.95 -1.88 -12.77
C VAL A 229 -3.11 -2.56 -11.70
N CYS A 230 -2.06 -1.89 -11.22
CA CYS A 230 -1.29 -2.40 -10.07
C CYS A 230 -2.21 -2.65 -8.87
N GLY A 231 -3.02 -1.66 -8.50
CA GLY A 231 -3.98 -1.79 -7.40
C GLY A 231 -4.96 -2.94 -7.60
N PHE A 232 -5.55 -3.03 -8.79
CA PHE A 232 -6.46 -4.10 -9.14
C PHE A 232 -5.84 -5.49 -8.93
N GLN A 233 -4.69 -5.75 -9.53
CA GLN A 233 -4.04 -7.06 -9.48
C GLN A 233 -3.56 -7.41 -8.07
N VAL A 234 -2.89 -6.47 -7.39
CA VAL A 234 -2.29 -6.70 -6.07
C VAL A 234 -3.36 -7.02 -5.03
N VAL A 235 -4.44 -6.24 -4.99
CA VAL A 235 -5.44 -6.44 -3.94
C VAL A 235 -6.37 -7.60 -4.28
N PHE A 236 -6.69 -7.83 -5.57
CA PHE A 236 -7.41 -9.02 -5.99
C PHE A 236 -6.65 -10.29 -5.57
N ILE A 237 -5.38 -10.41 -5.95
CA ILE A 237 -4.56 -11.59 -5.60
C ILE A 237 -4.43 -11.72 -4.09
N GLY A 238 -4.09 -10.63 -3.39
CA GLY A 238 -3.88 -10.64 -1.94
C GLY A 238 -5.10 -11.09 -1.13
N VAL A 239 -6.31 -10.75 -1.59
CA VAL A 239 -7.56 -11.05 -0.87
C VAL A 239 -8.19 -12.36 -1.32
N HIS A 240 -8.21 -12.64 -2.63
CA HIS A 240 -8.97 -13.76 -3.16
C HIS A 240 -8.14 -15.03 -3.43
N MET A 241 -6.82 -14.93 -3.59
CA MET A 241 -5.97 -16.12 -3.82
C MET A 241 -6.08 -17.15 -2.68
N PRO A 242 -6.10 -16.78 -1.38
CA PRO A 242 -6.28 -17.77 -0.32
C PRO A 242 -7.56 -18.58 -0.47
N SER A 243 -8.67 -17.92 -0.76
CA SER A 243 -9.96 -18.58 -0.98
C SER A 243 -9.98 -19.42 -2.25
N TYR A 244 -9.38 -18.91 -3.34
CA TYR A 244 -9.21 -19.64 -4.60
C TYR A 244 -8.44 -20.96 -4.40
N LEU A 245 -7.32 -20.91 -3.67
CA LEU A 245 -6.51 -22.11 -3.41
C LEU A 245 -7.26 -23.14 -2.57
N LYS A 246 -7.99 -22.69 -1.55
CA LYS A 246 -8.80 -23.57 -0.70
C LYS A 246 -9.97 -24.18 -1.50
N ASP A 247 -10.64 -23.42 -2.36
CA ASP A 247 -11.69 -23.94 -3.25
C ASP A 247 -11.17 -25.02 -4.23
N LYS A 248 -9.89 -24.93 -4.58
CA LYS A 248 -9.18 -25.93 -5.41
C LYS A 248 -8.59 -27.08 -4.60
N GLY A 249 -8.89 -27.18 -3.30
CA GLY A 249 -8.50 -28.30 -2.43
C GLY A 249 -7.11 -28.18 -1.80
N LEU A 250 -6.44 -27.02 -1.90
CA LEU A 250 -5.18 -26.80 -1.22
C LEU A 250 -5.38 -26.35 0.23
N SER A 251 -4.42 -26.69 1.10
CA SER A 251 -4.52 -26.34 2.51
C SER A 251 -4.36 -24.84 2.76
N PRO A 252 -4.96 -24.30 3.85
CA PRO A 252 -4.80 -22.88 4.23
C PRO A 252 -3.34 -22.47 4.46
N GLU A 253 -2.47 -23.40 4.87
CA GLU A 253 -1.05 -23.13 5.09
C GLU A 253 -0.36 -22.78 3.76
N VAL A 254 -0.72 -23.46 2.66
CA VAL A 254 -0.18 -23.12 1.32
C VAL A 254 -0.50 -21.70 0.94
N ALA A 255 -1.73 -21.25 1.20
CA ALA A 255 -2.14 -19.87 0.95
C ALA A 255 -1.38 -18.85 1.82
N SER A 256 -1.23 -19.17 3.10
CA SER A 256 -0.50 -18.33 4.05
C SER A 256 0.98 -18.16 3.64
N TYR A 257 1.66 -19.27 3.34
CA TYR A 257 3.06 -19.23 2.88
C TYR A 257 3.21 -18.58 1.51
N ALA A 258 2.25 -18.73 0.60
CA ALA A 258 2.27 -18.04 -0.69
C ALA A 258 2.22 -16.52 -0.50
N LEU A 259 1.31 -16.00 0.33
CA LEU A 259 1.26 -14.58 0.64
C LEU A 259 2.53 -14.07 1.33
N ALA A 260 3.12 -14.88 2.21
CA ALA A 260 4.41 -14.57 2.84
C ALA A 260 5.54 -14.47 1.80
N LEU A 261 5.61 -15.44 0.88
CA LEU A 261 6.60 -15.42 -0.22
C LEU A 261 6.43 -14.19 -1.12
N ILE A 262 5.20 -13.77 -1.41
CA ILE A 262 4.96 -12.51 -2.12
C ILE A 262 5.64 -11.35 -1.38
N GLY A 263 5.46 -11.25 -0.07
CA GLY A 263 6.11 -10.22 0.75
C GLY A 263 7.63 -10.28 0.70
N LEU A 264 8.19 -11.47 0.84
CA LEU A 264 9.65 -11.68 0.80
C LEU A 264 10.25 -11.27 -0.55
N PHE A 265 9.69 -11.79 -1.65
CA PHE A 265 10.21 -11.50 -2.99
C PHE A 265 9.95 -10.06 -3.43
N ASN A 266 8.94 -9.39 -2.86
CA ASN A 266 8.69 -7.96 -3.10
C ASN A 266 9.86 -7.07 -2.62
N VAL A 267 10.57 -7.46 -1.56
CA VAL A 267 11.78 -6.74 -1.13
C VAL A 267 12.83 -6.72 -2.25
N PHE A 268 13.12 -7.89 -2.81
CA PHE A 268 14.12 -8.02 -3.88
C PHE A 268 13.67 -7.33 -5.18
N GLY A 269 12.40 -7.49 -5.55
CA GLY A 269 11.84 -6.90 -6.76
C GLY A 269 11.83 -5.36 -6.72
N SER A 270 11.39 -4.78 -5.60
CA SER A 270 11.39 -3.33 -5.43
C SER A 270 12.80 -2.74 -5.43
N TYR A 271 13.76 -3.43 -4.81
CA TYR A 271 15.18 -3.04 -4.87
C TYR A 271 15.73 -3.12 -6.30
N ALA A 272 15.47 -4.23 -7.00
CA ALA A 272 15.90 -4.40 -8.39
C ALA A 272 15.30 -3.32 -9.31
N ALA A 273 13.99 -3.03 -9.20
CA ALA A 273 13.35 -1.99 -10.00
C ALA A 273 13.92 -0.59 -9.71
N GLY A 274 14.20 -0.28 -8.44
CA GLY A 274 14.83 0.97 -8.04
C GLY A 274 16.23 1.15 -8.63
N THR A 275 17.07 0.10 -8.57
CA THR A 275 18.44 0.14 -9.11
C THR A 275 18.48 0.15 -10.64
N LEU A 276 17.66 -0.68 -11.28
CA LEU A 276 17.53 -0.71 -12.74
C LEU A 276 17.00 0.63 -13.28
N GLY A 277 16.08 1.29 -12.56
CA GLY A 277 15.54 2.59 -12.93
C GLY A 277 16.56 3.73 -12.97
N GLN A 278 17.76 3.54 -12.39
CA GLN A 278 18.87 4.50 -12.51
C GLN A 278 19.57 4.41 -13.87
N ARG A 279 19.53 3.25 -14.52
CA ARG A 279 20.28 2.96 -15.75
C ARG A 279 19.39 2.75 -16.96
N LEU A 280 18.18 2.27 -16.76
CA LEU A 280 17.25 1.90 -17.82
C LEU A 280 16.05 2.86 -17.85
N SER A 281 15.37 2.89 -19.01
CA SER A 281 14.12 3.62 -19.18
C SER A 281 13.06 3.10 -18.24
N LYS A 282 12.53 3.96 -17.38
CA LYS A 282 11.55 3.62 -16.34
C LYS A 282 10.21 3.18 -16.93
N ARG A 283 9.79 3.77 -18.07
CA ARG A 283 8.60 3.35 -18.81
C ARG A 283 8.71 1.90 -19.32
N LYS A 284 9.89 1.51 -19.79
CA LYS A 284 10.16 0.13 -20.23
C LYS A 284 10.16 -0.84 -19.05
N ILE A 285 10.72 -0.44 -17.90
CA ILE A 285 10.66 -1.22 -16.66
C ILE A 285 9.20 -1.44 -16.24
N LEU A 286 8.36 -0.39 -16.22
CA LEU A 286 6.94 -0.51 -15.91
C LEU A 286 6.22 -1.44 -16.89
N ALA A 287 6.42 -1.25 -18.19
CA ALA A 287 5.83 -2.11 -19.20
C ALA A 287 6.24 -3.59 -19.02
N SER A 288 7.53 -3.85 -18.76
CA SER A 288 8.03 -5.21 -18.51
C SER A 288 7.45 -5.83 -17.25
N ILE A 289 7.28 -5.06 -16.17
CA ILE A 289 6.66 -5.55 -14.93
C ILE A 289 5.20 -5.95 -15.18
N TYR A 290 4.40 -5.10 -15.81
CA TYR A 290 2.99 -5.40 -16.07
C TYR A 290 2.81 -6.57 -17.06
N PHE A 291 3.63 -6.64 -18.10
CA PHE A 291 3.61 -7.76 -19.03
C PHE A 291 4.06 -9.06 -18.35
N GLY A 292 5.11 -8.99 -17.53
CA GLY A 292 5.57 -10.13 -16.73
C GLY A 292 4.50 -10.64 -15.77
N ARG A 293 3.71 -9.75 -15.13
CA ARG A 293 2.57 -10.16 -14.32
C ARG A 293 1.48 -10.86 -15.14
N ALA A 294 1.15 -10.35 -16.33
CA ALA A 294 0.18 -10.98 -17.21
C ALA A 294 0.63 -12.40 -17.59
N ILE A 295 1.91 -12.59 -17.93
CA ILE A 295 2.50 -13.90 -18.19
C ILE A 295 2.42 -14.79 -16.94
N ALA A 296 2.85 -14.30 -15.79
CA ALA A 296 2.86 -15.08 -14.54
C ALA A 296 1.46 -15.56 -14.16
N ILE A 297 0.44 -14.69 -14.28
CA ILE A 297 -0.96 -15.05 -14.02
C ILE A 297 -1.45 -16.07 -15.04
N SER A 298 -1.13 -15.90 -16.34
CA SER A 298 -1.52 -16.85 -17.39
C SER A 298 -0.92 -18.23 -17.15
N LEU A 299 0.36 -18.29 -16.82
CA LEU A 299 1.03 -19.56 -16.50
C LEU A 299 0.43 -20.21 -15.24
N PHE A 300 0.12 -19.42 -14.22
CA PHE A 300 -0.52 -19.91 -12.99
C PHE A 300 -1.86 -20.61 -13.25
N LEU A 301 -2.64 -20.11 -14.21
CA LEU A 301 -3.94 -20.70 -14.58
C LEU A 301 -3.82 -21.97 -15.46
N ILE A 302 -2.74 -22.10 -16.23
CA ILE A 302 -2.53 -23.20 -17.17
C ILE A 302 -1.81 -24.39 -16.51
N VAL A 303 -0.84 -24.11 -15.62
CA VAL A 303 -0.04 -25.15 -14.95
C VAL A 303 -0.89 -25.88 -13.91
N PRO A 304 -0.79 -27.23 -13.81
CA PRO A 304 -1.47 -27.98 -12.77
C PRO A 304 -1.21 -27.42 -11.38
N LEU A 305 -2.28 -27.18 -10.62
CA LEU A 305 -2.20 -26.54 -9.31
C LEU A 305 -1.60 -27.52 -8.30
N SER A 306 -0.52 -27.10 -7.65
CA SER A 306 0.17 -27.81 -6.60
C SER A 306 0.81 -26.81 -5.63
N PRO A 307 1.20 -27.21 -4.41
CA PRO A 307 1.94 -26.31 -3.51
C PRO A 307 3.17 -25.69 -4.17
N LEU A 308 3.92 -26.47 -4.96
CA LEU A 308 5.12 -25.99 -5.65
C LEU A 308 4.78 -24.93 -6.71
N SER A 309 3.77 -25.19 -7.58
CA SER A 309 3.36 -24.19 -8.60
C SER A 309 2.84 -22.90 -7.98
N VAL A 310 2.14 -22.99 -6.84
CA VAL A 310 1.69 -21.82 -6.08
C VAL A 310 2.87 -21.04 -5.51
N TYR A 311 3.88 -21.70 -4.94
CA TYR A 311 5.05 -21.01 -4.37
C TYR A 311 5.91 -20.38 -5.46
N VAL A 312 6.08 -21.03 -6.60
CA VAL A 312 6.77 -20.46 -7.76
C VAL A 312 6.03 -19.22 -8.27
N PHE A 313 4.70 -19.32 -8.43
CA PHE A 313 3.87 -18.17 -8.77
C PHE A 313 4.03 -17.03 -7.76
N ALA A 314 3.93 -17.34 -6.46
CA ALA A 314 4.07 -16.38 -5.38
C ALA A 314 5.43 -15.67 -5.39
N ALA A 315 6.51 -16.39 -5.66
CA ALA A 315 7.85 -15.82 -5.79
C ALA A 315 7.95 -14.86 -6.99
N VAL A 316 7.47 -15.30 -8.16
CA VAL A 316 7.52 -14.49 -9.40
C VAL A 316 6.63 -13.26 -9.28
N ILE A 317 5.37 -13.44 -8.89
CA ILE A 317 4.45 -12.31 -8.74
C ILE A 317 4.89 -11.38 -7.62
N GLY A 318 5.49 -11.92 -6.54
CA GLY A 318 6.08 -11.17 -5.44
C GLY A 318 7.22 -10.28 -5.90
N PHE A 319 8.13 -10.81 -6.72
CA PHE A 319 9.22 -10.02 -7.31
C PHE A 319 8.70 -8.86 -8.16
N LEU A 320 7.57 -9.05 -8.83
CA LEU A 320 6.92 -8.02 -9.64
C LEU A 320 5.92 -7.15 -8.84
N TRP A 321 5.66 -7.44 -7.55
CA TRP A 321 4.51 -6.97 -6.75
C TRP A 321 4.40 -5.45 -6.68
N LEU A 322 5.28 -4.81 -5.93
CA LEU A 322 5.33 -3.34 -5.81
C LEU A 322 6.58 -2.74 -6.50
N SER A 323 7.20 -3.49 -7.39
CA SER A 323 8.34 -3.03 -8.20
C SER A 323 7.98 -1.87 -9.12
N THR A 324 6.69 -1.62 -9.33
CA THR A 324 6.18 -0.44 -10.05
C THR A 324 6.32 0.85 -9.25
N VAL A 325 6.36 0.79 -7.91
CA VAL A 325 6.36 1.97 -7.03
C VAL A 325 7.57 2.87 -7.25
N PRO A 326 8.83 2.36 -7.17
CA PRO A 326 10.01 3.21 -7.35
C PRO A 326 10.09 3.81 -8.76
N ALA A 327 9.75 3.04 -9.80
CA ALA A 327 9.79 3.51 -11.18
C ALA A 327 8.74 4.60 -11.44
N THR A 328 7.51 4.45 -10.92
CA THR A 328 6.43 5.43 -11.07
C THR A 328 6.77 6.74 -10.37
N ASN A 329 7.23 6.70 -9.11
CA ASN A 329 7.60 7.89 -8.36
C ASN A 329 8.81 8.61 -8.99
N ALA A 330 9.78 7.84 -9.51
CA ALA A 330 10.93 8.42 -10.22
C ALA A 330 10.51 9.11 -11.52
N LEU A 331 9.53 8.56 -12.27
CA LEU A 331 8.97 9.23 -13.46
C LEU A 331 8.26 10.53 -13.11
N ILE A 332 7.43 10.53 -12.06
CA ILE A 332 6.75 11.73 -11.59
C ILE A 332 7.77 12.81 -11.21
N ALA A 333 8.81 12.43 -10.46
CA ALA A 333 9.89 13.35 -10.09
C ALA A 333 10.66 13.89 -11.31
N GLN A 334 10.91 13.04 -12.29
CA GLN A 334 11.66 13.40 -13.51
C GLN A 334 10.85 14.31 -14.42
N ILE A 335 9.55 14.08 -14.56
CA ILE A 335 8.65 14.84 -15.45
C ILE A 335 8.27 16.19 -14.82
N PHE A 336 7.81 16.17 -13.55
CA PHE A 336 7.20 17.33 -12.89
C PHE A 336 8.13 18.05 -11.90
N GLY A 337 9.29 17.45 -11.60
CA GLY A 337 10.19 17.93 -10.55
C GLY A 337 9.75 17.48 -9.15
N VAL A 338 10.55 17.83 -8.13
CA VAL A 338 10.36 17.36 -6.75
C VAL A 338 9.48 18.29 -5.89
N ALA A 339 9.17 19.50 -6.35
CA ALA A 339 8.46 20.50 -5.55
C ALA A 339 7.07 20.03 -5.08
N HIS A 340 6.34 19.32 -5.93
CA HIS A 340 5.00 18.80 -5.67
C HIS A 340 4.92 17.26 -5.77
N LEU A 341 6.07 16.57 -5.68
CA LEU A 341 6.16 15.12 -5.88
C LEU A 341 5.21 14.34 -4.98
N SER A 342 5.17 14.63 -3.69
CA SER A 342 4.33 13.90 -2.73
C SER A 342 2.84 14.02 -3.07
N MET A 343 2.40 15.20 -3.49
CA MET A 343 1.00 15.42 -3.88
C MET A 343 0.65 14.69 -5.17
N LEU A 344 1.48 14.80 -6.21
CA LEU A 344 1.25 14.13 -7.49
C LEU A 344 1.31 12.61 -7.36
N SER A 345 2.26 12.09 -6.57
CA SER A 345 2.29 10.67 -6.22
C SER A 345 1.04 10.25 -5.44
N GLY A 346 0.47 11.12 -4.61
CA GLY A 346 -0.78 10.91 -3.91
C GLY A 346 -1.97 10.71 -4.87
N PHE A 347 -2.08 11.50 -5.93
CA PHE A 347 -3.11 11.29 -6.96
C PHE A 347 -2.93 9.97 -7.71
N VAL A 348 -1.70 9.62 -8.06
CA VAL A 348 -1.41 8.33 -8.69
C VAL A 348 -1.74 7.17 -7.74
N PHE A 349 -1.43 7.32 -6.45
CA PHE A 349 -1.81 6.36 -5.41
C PHE A 349 -3.34 6.26 -5.23
N LEU A 350 -4.07 7.36 -5.34
CA LEU A 350 -5.54 7.31 -5.32
C LEU A 350 -6.07 6.48 -6.51
N GLY A 351 -5.47 6.63 -7.70
CA GLY A 351 -5.76 5.77 -8.84
C GLY A 351 -5.54 4.28 -8.54
N HIS A 352 -4.45 3.94 -7.86
CA HIS A 352 -4.18 2.58 -7.38
C HIS A 352 -5.28 2.09 -6.42
N GLN A 353 -5.75 2.94 -5.51
CA GLN A 353 -6.78 2.56 -4.54
C GLN A 353 -8.16 2.35 -5.21
N VAL A 354 -8.48 3.10 -6.26
CA VAL A 354 -9.67 2.84 -7.10
C VAL A 354 -9.53 1.49 -7.82
N GLY A 355 -8.37 1.18 -8.36
CA GLY A 355 -8.07 -0.14 -8.91
C GLY A 355 -8.21 -1.26 -7.88
N SER A 356 -7.69 -1.04 -6.68
CA SER A 356 -7.79 -1.96 -5.54
C SER A 356 -9.25 -2.21 -5.13
N PHE A 357 -10.06 -1.15 -5.09
CA PHE A 357 -11.49 -1.26 -4.85
C PHE A 357 -12.15 -2.18 -5.86
N LEU A 358 -11.95 -1.92 -7.14
CA LEU A 358 -12.57 -2.72 -8.21
C LEU A 358 -12.05 -4.16 -8.22
N GLY A 359 -10.76 -4.38 -8.05
CA GLY A 359 -10.17 -5.73 -8.05
C GLY A 359 -10.73 -6.63 -6.97
N VAL A 360 -10.82 -6.11 -5.75
CA VAL A 360 -11.34 -6.92 -4.64
C VAL A 360 -12.86 -7.06 -4.68
N TRP A 361 -13.59 -5.98 -5.00
CA TRP A 361 -15.04 -6.04 -5.08
C TRP A 361 -15.52 -6.96 -6.20
N LEU A 362 -14.96 -6.84 -7.41
CA LEU A 362 -15.30 -7.72 -8.54
C LEU A 362 -14.97 -9.18 -8.24
N GLY A 363 -13.90 -9.45 -7.49
CA GLY A 363 -13.57 -10.80 -7.06
C GLY A 363 -14.70 -11.47 -6.28
N GLY A 364 -15.25 -10.80 -5.28
CA GLY A 364 -16.39 -11.31 -4.51
C GLY A 364 -17.68 -11.33 -5.31
N PHE A 365 -17.99 -10.23 -6.00
CA PHE A 365 -19.22 -10.08 -6.78
C PHE A 365 -19.37 -11.11 -7.90
N LEU A 366 -18.32 -11.34 -8.68
CA LEU A 366 -18.36 -12.33 -9.75
C LEU A 366 -18.34 -13.75 -9.22
N TYR A 367 -17.59 -14.00 -8.14
CA TYR A 367 -17.60 -15.31 -7.50
C TYR A 367 -19.01 -15.71 -7.01
N ASP A 368 -19.72 -14.82 -6.32
CA ASP A 368 -21.07 -15.11 -5.80
C ASP A 368 -22.10 -15.38 -6.91
N ARG A 369 -21.84 -14.88 -8.15
CA ARG A 369 -22.70 -15.10 -9.31
C ARG A 369 -22.33 -16.32 -10.16
N THR A 370 -21.05 -16.64 -10.23
CA THR A 370 -20.53 -17.64 -11.18
C THR A 370 -19.97 -18.89 -10.51
N GLY A 371 -19.71 -18.83 -9.20
CA GLY A 371 -19.01 -19.88 -8.45
C GLY A 371 -17.51 -19.97 -8.78
N SER A 372 -16.96 -19.04 -9.56
CA SER A 372 -15.55 -19.07 -10.01
C SER A 372 -14.89 -17.69 -9.97
N TYR A 373 -13.56 -17.67 -9.83
CA TYR A 373 -12.72 -16.48 -10.00
C TYR A 373 -12.18 -16.32 -11.45
N ASP A 374 -12.48 -17.22 -12.36
CA ASP A 374 -11.85 -17.29 -13.70
C ASP A 374 -11.98 -15.96 -14.46
N ILE A 375 -13.19 -15.37 -14.44
CA ILE A 375 -13.44 -14.08 -15.11
C ILE A 375 -12.53 -12.98 -14.58
N VAL A 376 -12.33 -12.91 -13.27
CA VAL A 376 -11.49 -11.86 -12.65
C VAL A 376 -10.03 -12.10 -12.97
N TRP A 377 -9.58 -13.35 -13.01
CA TRP A 377 -8.22 -13.69 -13.46
C TRP A 377 -8.00 -13.26 -14.92
N TYR A 378 -8.94 -13.50 -15.83
CA TYR A 378 -8.84 -13.04 -17.21
C TYR A 378 -8.85 -11.52 -17.32
N ILE A 379 -9.68 -10.83 -16.54
CA ILE A 379 -9.65 -9.37 -16.46
C ILE A 379 -8.27 -8.89 -15.97
N ALA A 380 -7.69 -9.54 -14.96
CA ALA A 380 -6.37 -9.18 -14.43
C ALA A 380 -5.26 -9.35 -15.49
N ILE A 381 -5.32 -10.41 -16.32
CA ILE A 381 -4.40 -10.60 -17.44
C ILE A 381 -4.57 -9.50 -18.48
N ALA A 382 -5.80 -9.24 -18.93
CA ALA A 382 -6.10 -8.21 -19.93
C ALA A 382 -5.65 -6.83 -19.47
N LEU A 383 -5.93 -6.46 -18.22
CA LEU A 383 -5.47 -5.22 -17.61
C LEU A 383 -3.94 -5.16 -17.52
N GLY A 384 -3.26 -6.28 -17.23
CA GLY A 384 -1.80 -6.35 -17.21
C GLY A 384 -1.18 -6.03 -18.58
N VAL A 385 -1.75 -6.62 -19.65
CA VAL A 385 -1.34 -6.30 -21.03
C VAL A 385 -1.63 -4.84 -21.37
N MET A 386 -2.83 -4.35 -21.03
CA MET A 386 -3.19 -2.95 -21.23
C MET A 386 -2.20 -2.02 -20.49
N ALA A 387 -1.88 -2.31 -19.23
CA ALA A 387 -0.94 -1.49 -18.46
C ALA A 387 0.46 -1.50 -19.06
N ALA A 388 0.92 -2.63 -19.59
CA ALA A 388 2.17 -2.69 -20.33
C ALA A 388 2.17 -1.75 -21.55
N LEU A 389 1.11 -1.79 -22.33
CA LEU A 389 0.96 -0.97 -23.53
C LEU A 389 0.85 0.53 -23.22
N VAL A 390 0.05 0.92 -22.21
CA VAL A 390 -0.14 2.34 -21.87
C VAL A 390 1.10 2.98 -21.22
N ASN A 391 2.00 2.18 -20.66
CA ASN A 391 3.26 2.72 -20.14
C ASN A 391 4.32 2.99 -21.21
N LEU A 392 4.26 2.33 -22.38
CA LEU A 392 5.24 2.52 -23.46
C LEU A 392 5.29 3.95 -24.03
N PRO A 393 4.17 4.66 -24.29
CA PRO A 393 4.18 6.03 -24.80
C PRO A 393 4.50 7.09 -23.74
N VAL A 394 4.68 6.76 -22.47
CA VAL A 394 5.02 7.71 -21.41
C VAL A 394 6.32 8.44 -21.78
N LYS A 395 6.28 9.77 -21.82
CA LYS A 395 7.45 10.62 -22.06
C LYS A 395 8.20 10.82 -20.75
N GLU A 396 9.49 10.50 -20.73
CA GLU A 396 10.33 10.59 -19.53
C GLU A 396 11.01 11.98 -19.37
N GLY A 397 10.93 12.84 -20.39
CA GLY A 397 11.53 14.18 -20.34
C GLY A 397 10.79 15.11 -19.36
N ALA A 398 11.54 16.01 -18.72
CA ALA A 398 10.97 17.07 -17.90
C ALA A 398 10.05 17.98 -18.73
N ILE A 399 8.98 18.48 -18.13
CA ILE A 399 8.09 19.47 -18.74
C ILE A 399 8.87 20.77 -18.91
N ALA A 400 8.89 21.30 -20.15
CA ALA A 400 9.42 22.62 -20.42
C ALA A 400 8.54 23.70 -19.76
N ARG A 401 9.05 24.37 -18.76
CA ARG A 401 8.40 25.54 -18.14
C ARG A 401 9.06 26.80 -18.65
N PRO A 402 8.27 27.87 -18.94
CA PRO A 402 8.85 29.18 -19.23
C PRO A 402 9.76 29.61 -18.07
N ALA A 403 10.92 30.18 -18.40
CA ALA A 403 11.76 30.76 -17.39
C ALA A 403 10.98 31.82 -16.58
N PRO A 404 11.22 31.95 -15.26
CA PRO A 404 10.61 33.01 -14.47
C PRO A 404 10.93 34.37 -15.13
N GLN A 405 9.91 35.13 -15.49
CA GLN A 405 10.13 36.51 -15.95
C GLN A 405 10.76 37.29 -14.79
N PRO A 406 11.89 37.99 -15.00
CA PRO A 406 12.41 38.87 -13.98
C PRO A 406 11.31 39.86 -13.61
N GLN A 407 10.93 39.88 -12.35
CA GLN A 407 9.98 40.90 -11.87
C GLN A 407 10.68 42.23 -12.06
N SER A 408 10.11 43.06 -12.95
CA SER A 408 10.49 44.47 -13.06
C SER A 408 10.34 45.10 -11.67
N ALA A 409 11.47 45.56 -11.13
CA ALA A 409 11.58 46.23 -9.85
C ALA A 409 10.75 47.52 -9.78
#